data_bfb99dcebcf529b8bf266168593d4796
#
_entry.id   bfb99dcebcf529b8bf266168593d4796
#
_cell.length_a   1.000
_cell.length_b   1.000
_cell.length_c   1.000
_cell.angle_alpha   90.00
_cell.angle_beta   90.00
_cell.angle_gamma   90.00
#
_symmetry.space_group_name_H-M   'P 1'
#
loop_
_entity.id
_entity.type
_entity.pdbx_description
1 polymer ?
#
loop_
_entity_poly.entity_id
_entity_poly.type
_entity_poly.pdbx_seq_one_letter_code
_entity_poly.pdbx_strand_id
1 'polypeptide(L)'
;SGATVKPFDYDNDGDLDLFVGSRMIPWNYPEPASSYILINENGKFSELKNQTDLKDLGLVTDAEWLDYDGDGDTDIVVVGEWMPITILKNEGGNFLKTELDTNLGCSSTGWWYSVEVSDLNNDNLPDIVVGNLGLNYKYKANVEEPFEVFYDDFDDNGSKDIVLAYYNYGIQFPLRGFSCSSQQVPELQGKFEKYDIFASLDVQEVYGEENLENALRLSVNTFESAALINKTDFFDFKPLPVQAQFSSINDIIIKDYDGDQINDLLIVGNMYHAEIETTRNDAGNGLLLKGLGNGNFKDISVSESGFFAPGDSKKAISLKLGDQDLTIVANNNDRLQIFK
;
A
#
# COMPACT_ATOMS: atom_id res chain seq x y z
N SER A 1 15.28 -4.70 -1.78
CA SER A 1 15.04 -4.45 -0.34
C SER A 1 13.71 -5.07 0.04
N GLY A 2 13.71 -6.04 0.96
CA GLY A 2 12.49 -6.66 1.47
C GLY A 2 11.65 -5.67 2.30
N ALA A 3 10.32 -5.83 2.27
CA ALA A 3 9.36 -5.07 3.06
C ALA A 3 8.55 -5.97 3.99
N THR A 4 8.09 -7.11 3.50
CA THR A 4 7.25 -8.04 4.24
C THR A 4 7.73 -9.48 4.09
N VAL A 5 7.48 -10.28 5.13
CA VAL A 5 7.70 -11.74 5.11
C VAL A 5 6.48 -12.37 5.76
N LYS A 6 5.76 -13.22 5.02
CA LYS A 6 4.55 -13.89 5.48
C LYS A 6 4.77 -15.40 5.50
N PRO A 7 4.80 -16.04 6.69
CA PRO A 7 4.94 -17.48 6.82
C PRO A 7 3.60 -18.18 6.60
N PHE A 8 3.63 -19.30 5.88
CA PHE A 8 2.49 -20.20 5.69
C PHE A 8 2.98 -21.57 5.21
N ASP A 9 2.34 -22.64 5.62
CA ASP A 9 2.58 -24.00 5.10
C ASP A 9 1.75 -24.17 3.81
N TYR A 10 2.35 -23.77 2.66
CA TYR A 10 1.59 -23.66 1.41
C TYR A 10 1.43 -25.01 0.71
N ASP A 11 2.36 -25.95 0.91
CA ASP A 11 2.34 -27.27 0.30
C ASP A 11 1.83 -28.38 1.23
N ASN A 12 1.43 -28.00 2.46
CA ASN A 12 0.87 -28.87 3.50
C ASN A 12 1.82 -30.00 3.95
N ASP A 13 3.11 -29.74 3.97
CA ASP A 13 4.13 -30.68 4.43
C ASP A 13 4.41 -30.59 5.96
N GLY A 14 3.87 -29.55 6.63
CA GLY A 14 3.96 -29.30 8.06
C GLY A 14 5.07 -28.32 8.45
N ASP A 15 5.88 -27.86 7.50
CA ASP A 15 6.91 -26.83 7.69
C ASP A 15 6.37 -25.47 7.18
N LEU A 16 6.77 -24.36 7.80
CA LEU A 16 6.34 -23.03 7.35
C LEU A 16 7.25 -22.53 6.24
N ASP A 17 6.65 -22.23 5.10
CA ASP A 17 7.25 -21.54 3.96
C ASP A 17 7.17 -20.03 4.11
N LEU A 18 7.82 -19.27 3.24
CA LEU A 18 7.83 -17.81 3.32
C LEU A 18 7.52 -17.17 1.97
N PHE A 19 6.52 -16.30 1.94
CA PHE A 19 6.49 -15.26 0.92
C PHE A 19 7.36 -14.08 1.36
N VAL A 20 8.26 -13.62 0.49
CA VAL A 20 9.18 -12.49 0.73
C VAL A 20 8.88 -11.39 -0.28
N GLY A 21 8.13 -10.38 0.16
CA GLY A 21 7.79 -9.21 -0.64
C GLY A 21 8.94 -8.19 -0.70
N SER A 22 9.29 -7.74 -1.88
CA SER A 22 10.32 -6.73 -2.11
C SER A 22 9.74 -5.38 -2.46
N ARG A 23 10.16 -4.32 -1.76
CA ARG A 23 9.64 -2.96 -1.97
C ARG A 23 10.40 -2.20 -3.05
N MET A 24 11.72 -2.34 -3.13
CA MET A 24 12.50 -1.55 -4.07
C MET A 24 13.82 -2.22 -4.44
N ILE A 25 14.32 -1.91 -5.62
CA ILE A 25 15.70 -2.10 -6.02
C ILE A 25 16.49 -0.91 -5.45
N PRO A 26 17.53 -1.13 -4.60
CA PRO A 26 18.31 -0.03 -4.04
C PRO A 26 18.83 0.92 -5.13
N TRP A 27 18.60 2.22 -4.95
CA TRP A 27 18.95 3.33 -5.85
C TRP A 27 18.14 3.43 -7.15
N ASN A 28 17.18 2.54 -7.39
CA ASN A 28 16.36 2.49 -8.61
C ASN A 28 14.84 2.62 -8.30
N TYR A 29 14.48 3.38 -7.27
CA TYR A 29 13.05 3.70 -7.07
C TYR A 29 12.55 4.60 -8.20
N PRO A 30 11.39 4.34 -8.83
CA PRO A 30 10.38 3.34 -8.49
C PRO A 30 10.37 2.08 -9.38
N GLU A 31 11.53 1.57 -9.80
CA GLU A 31 11.56 0.34 -10.60
C GLU A 31 10.93 -0.84 -9.83
N PRO A 32 10.06 -1.64 -10.48
CA PRO A 32 9.47 -2.83 -9.89
C PRO A 32 10.53 -3.81 -9.40
N ALA A 33 10.34 -4.35 -8.19
CA ALA A 33 11.25 -5.32 -7.59
C ALA A 33 10.67 -6.74 -7.67
N SER A 34 11.55 -7.74 -7.75
CA SER A 34 11.16 -9.15 -7.72
C SER A 34 10.91 -9.61 -6.30
N SER A 35 9.82 -10.36 -6.08
CA SER A 35 9.48 -11.03 -4.83
C SER A 35 9.74 -12.52 -4.93
N TYR A 36 9.71 -13.25 -3.81
CA TYR A 36 10.13 -14.65 -3.76
C TYR A 36 9.21 -15.47 -2.87
N ILE A 37 9.03 -16.74 -3.22
CA ILE A 37 8.52 -17.78 -2.32
C ILE A 37 9.69 -18.71 -1.97
N LEU A 38 9.91 -18.91 -0.68
CA LEU A 38 10.95 -19.75 -0.14
C LEU A 38 10.32 -20.97 0.50
N ILE A 39 10.58 -22.13 -0.07
CA ILE A 39 10.15 -23.42 0.46
C ILE A 39 11.06 -23.85 1.59
N ASN A 40 10.47 -24.31 2.69
CA ASN A 40 11.16 -24.82 3.85
C ASN A 40 11.13 -26.36 3.84
N GLU A 41 12.27 -26.97 3.77
CA GLU A 41 12.41 -28.42 3.95
C GLU A 41 13.24 -28.71 5.22
N ASN A 42 12.59 -28.98 6.33
CA ASN A 42 13.24 -29.28 7.62
C ASN A 42 14.23 -28.18 8.06
N GLY A 43 13.83 -26.89 7.96
CA GLY A 43 14.62 -25.73 8.35
C GLY A 43 15.63 -25.26 7.31
N LYS A 44 15.54 -25.76 6.07
CA LYS A 44 16.35 -25.30 4.94
C LYS A 44 15.48 -24.66 3.89
N PHE A 45 15.66 -23.36 3.70
CA PHE A 45 14.93 -22.60 2.71
C PHE A 45 15.56 -22.69 1.32
N SER A 46 14.74 -22.89 0.31
CA SER A 46 15.10 -22.82 -1.11
C SER A 46 14.04 -22.04 -1.89
N GLU A 47 14.46 -21.32 -2.92
CA GLU A 47 13.54 -20.56 -3.76
C GLU A 47 12.65 -21.48 -4.60
N LEU A 48 11.34 -21.26 -4.57
CA LEU A 48 10.39 -21.89 -5.50
C LEU A 48 10.69 -21.44 -6.94
N LYS A 49 11.10 -22.37 -7.78
CA LYS A 49 11.57 -22.08 -9.14
C LYS A 49 10.43 -21.87 -10.14
N ASN A 50 10.76 -21.21 -11.27
CA ASN A 50 9.89 -21.00 -12.41
C ASN A 50 8.69 -20.06 -12.13
N GLN A 51 8.76 -19.20 -11.12
CA GLN A 51 7.75 -18.21 -10.79
C GLN A 51 8.00 -16.91 -11.59
N THR A 52 7.53 -16.86 -12.83
CA THR A 52 7.77 -15.71 -13.72
C THR A 52 7.05 -14.46 -13.25
N ASP A 53 5.87 -14.59 -12.65
CA ASP A 53 5.01 -13.49 -12.23
C ASP A 53 5.43 -12.86 -10.90
N LEU A 54 6.35 -13.49 -10.18
CA LEU A 54 7.03 -12.89 -9.03
C LEU A 54 8.20 -12.00 -9.42
N LYS A 55 8.67 -12.13 -10.68
CA LYS A 55 9.72 -11.27 -11.21
C LYS A 55 9.13 -9.90 -11.54
N ASP A 56 9.79 -8.87 -11.04
CA ASP A 56 9.37 -7.48 -11.24
C ASP A 56 7.89 -7.26 -10.84
N LEU A 57 7.47 -7.92 -9.75
CA LEU A 57 6.09 -7.94 -9.27
C LEU A 57 5.55 -6.53 -8.98
N GLY A 58 6.38 -5.69 -8.39
CA GLY A 58 6.04 -4.33 -8.00
C GLY A 58 6.81 -3.86 -6.77
N LEU A 59 6.37 -2.74 -6.18
CA LEU A 59 6.94 -2.19 -4.95
C LEU A 59 6.12 -2.67 -3.74
N VAL A 60 6.24 -3.96 -3.44
CA VAL A 60 5.44 -4.64 -2.42
C VAL A 60 5.72 -4.08 -1.03
N THR A 61 4.68 -3.70 -0.31
CA THR A 61 4.73 -3.22 1.09
C THR A 61 4.20 -4.26 2.06
N ASP A 62 3.11 -4.96 1.70
CA ASP A 62 2.53 -6.01 2.52
C ASP A 62 1.86 -7.10 1.67
N ALA A 63 1.55 -8.24 2.29
CA ALA A 63 0.88 -9.37 1.65
C ALA A 63 0.13 -10.18 2.71
N GLU A 64 -0.85 -11.01 2.31
CA GLU A 64 -1.51 -11.99 3.15
C GLU A 64 -1.88 -13.24 2.35
N TRP A 65 -1.90 -14.39 3.04
CA TRP A 65 -2.35 -15.65 2.47
C TRP A 65 -3.86 -15.80 2.59
N LEU A 66 -4.51 -16.32 1.55
CA LEU A 66 -5.95 -16.59 1.52
C LEU A 66 -6.27 -17.61 0.43
N ASP A 67 -7.40 -18.28 0.54
CA ASP A 67 -8.05 -19.01 -0.56
C ASP A 67 -9.15 -18.07 -1.10
N TYR A 68 -8.81 -17.24 -2.12
CA TYR A 68 -9.69 -16.13 -2.51
C TYR A 68 -10.88 -16.57 -3.37
N ASP A 69 -10.77 -17.69 -4.08
CA ASP A 69 -11.81 -18.20 -4.99
C ASP A 69 -12.46 -19.52 -4.54
N GLY A 70 -12.04 -20.05 -3.39
CA GLY A 70 -12.64 -21.24 -2.77
C GLY A 70 -12.26 -22.54 -3.45
N ASP A 71 -11.16 -22.58 -4.20
CA ASP A 71 -10.72 -23.79 -4.91
C ASP A 71 -9.92 -24.76 -4.01
N GLY A 72 -9.53 -24.31 -2.82
CA GLY A 72 -8.82 -25.07 -1.78
C GLY A 72 -7.30 -24.96 -1.87
N ASP A 73 -6.76 -24.28 -2.88
CA ASP A 73 -5.36 -23.90 -2.95
C ASP A 73 -5.16 -22.54 -2.26
N THR A 74 -4.04 -22.36 -1.58
CA THR A 74 -3.79 -21.08 -0.89
C THR A 74 -3.10 -20.10 -1.82
N ASP A 75 -3.71 -18.94 -2.00
CA ASP A 75 -3.26 -17.81 -2.80
C ASP A 75 -2.58 -16.75 -1.94
N ILE A 76 -2.12 -15.67 -2.56
CA ILE A 76 -1.55 -14.52 -1.86
C ILE A 76 -2.19 -13.23 -2.40
N VAL A 77 -2.76 -12.41 -1.52
CA VAL A 77 -3.02 -11.01 -1.84
C VAL A 77 -1.78 -10.18 -1.55
N VAL A 78 -1.40 -9.34 -2.50
CA VAL A 78 -0.22 -8.48 -2.42
C VAL A 78 -0.61 -7.03 -2.67
N VAL A 79 -0.10 -6.13 -1.85
CA VAL A 79 -0.30 -4.68 -2.00
C VAL A 79 1.04 -3.94 -1.98
N GLY A 80 1.06 -2.74 -2.56
CA GLY A 80 2.30 -1.94 -2.59
C GLY A 80 2.13 -0.55 -3.17
N GLU A 81 3.24 0.17 -3.29
CA GLU A 81 3.26 1.50 -3.88
C GLU A 81 3.18 1.40 -5.41
N TRP A 82 2.40 2.27 -6.03
CA TRP A 82 2.25 2.34 -7.50
C TRP A 82 1.73 1.05 -8.15
N MET A 83 1.04 0.22 -7.42
CA MET A 83 0.54 -1.04 -7.95
C MET A 83 -0.92 -1.28 -7.56
N PRO A 84 -1.68 -2.06 -8.36
CA PRO A 84 -3.02 -2.47 -7.98
C PRO A 84 -2.96 -3.48 -6.81
N ILE A 85 -4.09 -3.68 -6.16
CA ILE A 85 -4.29 -4.82 -5.28
C ILE A 85 -4.22 -6.06 -6.16
N THR A 86 -3.25 -6.92 -5.90
CA THR A 86 -2.86 -8.02 -6.78
C THR A 86 -3.09 -9.35 -6.07
N ILE A 87 -3.65 -10.32 -6.77
CA ILE A 87 -3.69 -11.72 -6.36
C ILE A 87 -2.57 -12.48 -7.08
N LEU A 88 -1.83 -13.25 -6.34
CA LEU A 88 -0.99 -14.31 -6.88
C LEU A 88 -1.77 -15.61 -6.71
N LYS A 89 -2.54 -15.99 -7.74
CA LYS A 89 -3.34 -17.21 -7.72
C LYS A 89 -2.43 -18.43 -7.80
N ASN A 90 -2.61 -19.36 -6.87
CA ASN A 90 -1.88 -20.62 -6.83
C ASN A 90 -2.58 -21.65 -7.71
N GLU A 91 -1.95 -22.05 -8.79
CA GLU A 91 -2.40 -23.15 -9.64
C GLU A 91 -1.44 -24.34 -9.52
N GLY A 92 -1.62 -25.13 -8.44
CA GLY A 92 -0.80 -26.30 -8.19
C GLY A 92 0.68 -26.00 -7.98
N GLY A 93 1.00 -24.94 -7.24
CA GLY A 93 2.36 -24.47 -6.94
C GLY A 93 2.93 -23.47 -7.96
N ASN A 94 2.15 -23.06 -8.95
CA ASN A 94 2.52 -21.99 -9.88
C ASN A 94 1.66 -20.75 -9.58
N PHE A 95 2.28 -19.68 -9.10
CA PHE A 95 1.61 -18.45 -8.72
C PHE A 95 1.46 -17.52 -9.91
N LEU A 96 0.22 -17.27 -10.32
CA LEU A 96 -0.13 -16.42 -11.46
C LEU A 96 -0.62 -15.05 -10.99
N LYS A 97 -0.01 -14.01 -11.50
CA LYS A 97 -0.37 -12.63 -11.16
C LYS A 97 -1.67 -12.23 -11.84
N THR A 98 -2.65 -11.78 -11.06
CA THR A 98 -3.87 -11.15 -11.56
C THR A 98 -4.21 -9.92 -10.71
N GLU A 99 -4.76 -8.88 -11.32
CA GLU A 99 -5.34 -7.77 -10.59
C GLU A 99 -6.67 -8.19 -9.96
N LEU A 100 -6.91 -7.80 -8.72
CA LEU A 100 -8.17 -8.10 -8.04
C LEU A 100 -9.32 -7.38 -8.75
N ASP A 101 -10.33 -8.12 -9.20
CA ASP A 101 -11.51 -7.53 -9.82
C ASP A 101 -12.38 -6.85 -8.76
N THR A 102 -12.68 -5.58 -8.99
CA THR A 102 -13.45 -4.74 -8.08
C THR A 102 -14.52 -3.93 -8.82
N ASN A 103 -15.51 -3.44 -8.06
CA ASN A 103 -16.54 -2.54 -8.58
C ASN A 103 -16.07 -1.09 -8.79
N LEU A 104 -14.77 -0.79 -8.69
CA LEU A 104 -14.23 0.56 -8.95
C LEU A 104 -14.40 1.00 -10.41
N GLY A 105 -14.54 0.05 -11.34
CA GLY A 105 -14.59 0.34 -12.77
C GLY A 105 -13.26 0.82 -13.38
N CYS A 106 -12.17 0.69 -12.63
CA CYS A 106 -10.80 1.03 -13.03
C CYS A 106 -9.81 0.19 -12.23
N SER A 107 -8.53 0.24 -12.60
CA SER A 107 -7.45 -0.36 -11.82
C SER A 107 -7.38 0.22 -10.40
N SER A 108 -7.19 -0.64 -9.41
CA SER A 108 -7.08 -0.31 -7.98
C SER A 108 -5.70 0.25 -7.59
N THR A 109 -4.94 0.82 -8.53
CA THR A 109 -3.61 1.34 -8.25
C THR A 109 -3.60 2.38 -7.14
N GLY A 110 -2.73 2.19 -6.15
CA GLY A 110 -2.65 3.01 -4.94
C GLY A 110 -1.23 3.11 -4.38
N TRP A 111 -1.13 3.77 -3.22
CA TRP A 111 0.03 3.70 -2.33
C TRP A 111 -0.37 2.90 -1.08
N TRP A 112 -0.52 1.61 -1.28
CA TRP A 112 -0.93 0.68 -0.23
C TRP A 112 0.22 0.43 0.74
N TYR A 113 -0.08 0.35 2.04
CA TYR A 113 0.92 0.11 3.10
C TYR A 113 0.66 -1.16 3.88
N SER A 114 -0.60 -1.60 3.98
CA SER A 114 -1.00 -2.77 4.75
C SER A 114 -2.15 -3.51 4.10
N VAL A 115 -2.23 -4.80 4.34
CA VAL A 115 -3.35 -5.67 3.97
C VAL A 115 -3.58 -6.70 5.06
N GLU A 116 -4.86 -6.95 5.39
CA GLU A 116 -5.30 -8.01 6.29
C GLU A 116 -6.53 -8.72 5.72
N VAL A 117 -6.68 -9.99 6.03
CA VAL A 117 -7.74 -10.86 5.50
C VAL A 117 -8.58 -11.42 6.65
N SER A 118 -9.90 -11.35 6.52
CA SER A 118 -10.85 -11.96 7.44
C SER A 118 -12.24 -12.00 6.84
N ASP A 119 -13.10 -12.87 7.31
CA ASP A 119 -14.53 -12.80 7.04
C ASP A 119 -15.14 -11.64 7.85
N LEU A 120 -15.53 -10.56 7.17
CA LEU A 120 -16.06 -9.33 7.78
C LEU A 120 -17.59 -9.29 7.83
N ASN A 121 -18.26 -10.24 7.16
CA ASN A 121 -19.69 -10.24 7.01
C ASN A 121 -20.35 -11.56 7.42
N ASN A 122 -19.56 -12.55 7.91
CA ASN A 122 -19.95 -13.88 8.35
C ASN A 122 -20.59 -14.73 7.22
N ASP A 123 -20.09 -14.61 5.98
CA ASP A 123 -20.52 -15.44 4.85
C ASP A 123 -19.56 -16.60 4.53
N ASN A 124 -18.46 -16.73 5.28
CA ASN A 124 -17.38 -17.69 5.17
C ASN A 124 -16.50 -17.51 3.91
N LEU A 125 -16.57 -16.38 3.24
CA LEU A 125 -15.62 -16.01 2.22
C LEU A 125 -14.56 -15.05 2.81
N PRO A 126 -13.30 -15.10 2.35
CA PRO A 126 -12.29 -14.16 2.81
C PRO A 126 -12.54 -12.77 2.20
N ASP A 127 -12.75 -11.79 3.06
CA ASP A 127 -12.76 -10.37 2.72
C ASP A 127 -11.37 -9.79 2.99
N ILE A 128 -11.06 -8.63 2.39
CA ILE A 128 -9.75 -7.99 2.46
C ILE A 128 -9.92 -6.57 3.01
N VAL A 129 -9.04 -6.15 3.92
CA VAL A 129 -8.93 -4.75 4.35
C VAL A 129 -7.57 -4.21 3.91
N VAL A 130 -7.58 -3.05 3.24
CA VAL A 130 -6.36 -2.43 2.73
C VAL A 130 -6.16 -1.03 3.28
N GLY A 131 -4.94 -0.76 3.73
CA GLY A 131 -4.50 0.54 4.21
C GLY A 131 -3.72 1.31 3.14
N ASN A 132 -4.12 2.55 2.87
CA ASN A 132 -3.53 3.44 1.88
C ASN A 132 -2.99 4.72 2.54
N LEU A 133 -2.51 5.68 1.73
CA LEU A 133 -2.02 7.00 2.18
C LEU A 133 -3.11 7.83 2.89
N GLY A 134 -4.37 7.64 2.54
CA GLY A 134 -5.49 8.43 3.01
C GLY A 134 -5.73 9.69 2.17
N LEU A 135 -6.85 10.36 2.45
CA LEU A 135 -7.31 11.50 1.65
C LEU A 135 -6.92 12.88 2.20
N ASN A 136 -6.40 12.92 3.44
CA ASN A 136 -5.97 14.15 4.08
C ASN A 136 -4.47 14.42 3.83
N TYR A 137 -4.05 14.34 2.58
CA TYR A 137 -2.69 14.60 2.15
C TYR A 137 -2.67 15.58 0.99
N LYS A 138 -1.50 16.17 0.67
CA LYS A 138 -1.39 17.13 -0.43
C LYS A 138 -1.60 16.48 -1.81
N TYR A 139 -1.28 15.18 -1.94
CA TYR A 139 -1.49 14.45 -3.18
C TYR A 139 -2.96 14.06 -3.31
N LYS A 140 -3.49 14.20 -4.50
CA LYS A 140 -4.84 13.80 -4.87
C LYS A 140 -4.76 12.94 -6.11
N ALA A 141 -5.65 11.96 -6.20
CA ALA A 141 -5.75 11.06 -7.34
C ALA A 141 -7.19 10.63 -7.54
N ASN A 142 -7.56 10.44 -8.78
CA ASN A 142 -8.76 9.76 -9.23
C ASN A 142 -8.49 9.19 -10.63
N VAL A 143 -9.47 8.55 -11.25
CA VAL A 143 -9.31 7.88 -12.54
C VAL A 143 -9.02 8.84 -13.69
N GLU A 144 -9.70 10.01 -13.67
CA GLU A 144 -9.55 11.04 -14.70
C GLU A 144 -8.27 11.85 -14.51
N GLU A 145 -7.85 12.03 -13.25
CA GLU A 145 -6.69 12.82 -12.85
C GLU A 145 -5.79 11.99 -11.91
N PRO A 146 -5.08 10.96 -12.42
CA PRO A 146 -4.21 10.12 -11.60
C PRO A 146 -3.00 10.90 -11.08
N PHE A 147 -2.48 10.47 -9.94
CA PHE A 147 -1.16 10.92 -9.49
C PHE A 147 -0.09 10.03 -10.12
N GLU A 148 0.93 10.63 -10.73
CA GLU A 148 1.85 9.88 -11.57
C GLU A 148 3.32 10.11 -11.24
N VAL A 149 4.16 9.14 -11.62
CA VAL A 149 5.61 9.26 -11.64
C VAL A 149 6.13 8.85 -13.01
N PHE A 150 7.05 9.65 -13.53
CA PHE A 150 7.87 9.33 -14.69
C PHE A 150 9.32 9.14 -14.22
N TYR A 151 9.98 8.12 -14.74
CA TYR A 151 11.32 7.74 -14.32
C TYR A 151 12.17 7.38 -15.51
N ASP A 152 13.12 8.25 -15.83
CA ASP A 152 14.11 8.07 -16.90
C ASP A 152 15.29 9.04 -16.68
N ASP A 153 16.31 8.97 -17.51
CA ASP A 153 17.42 9.92 -17.57
C ASP A 153 17.00 11.12 -18.46
N PHE A 154 16.42 12.17 -17.85
CA PHE A 154 15.83 13.30 -18.58
C PHE A 154 16.89 14.32 -19.08
N ASP A 155 18.14 14.18 -18.68
CA ASP A 155 19.22 15.09 -19.08
C ASP A 155 20.47 14.37 -19.65
N ASP A 156 20.33 13.08 -20.00
CA ASP A 156 21.38 12.24 -20.59
C ASP A 156 22.68 12.19 -19.76
N ASN A 157 22.58 12.34 -18.43
CA ASN A 157 23.75 12.34 -17.55
C ASN A 157 24.18 10.93 -17.07
N GLY A 158 23.41 9.90 -17.42
CA GLY A 158 23.62 8.50 -17.06
C GLY A 158 23.00 8.11 -15.71
N SER A 159 22.25 9.00 -15.07
CA SER A 159 21.49 8.75 -13.84
C SER A 159 20.01 8.98 -14.13
N LYS A 160 19.15 8.09 -13.63
CA LYS A 160 17.71 8.26 -13.81
C LYS A 160 17.14 9.26 -12.81
N ASP A 161 16.16 10.02 -13.27
CA ASP A 161 15.46 11.07 -12.56
C ASP A 161 14.03 10.64 -12.21
N ILE A 162 13.47 11.23 -11.15
CA ILE A 162 12.09 10.99 -10.69
C ILE A 162 11.28 12.26 -10.92
N VAL A 163 10.32 12.22 -11.82
CA VAL A 163 9.37 13.30 -12.09
C VAL A 163 8.00 12.90 -11.58
N LEU A 164 7.60 13.44 -10.42
CA LEU A 164 6.23 13.30 -9.91
C LEU A 164 5.35 14.35 -10.56
N ALA A 165 4.13 13.95 -10.96
CA ALA A 165 3.17 14.82 -11.61
C ALA A 165 1.77 14.67 -10.98
N TYR A 166 1.05 15.78 -10.95
CA TYR A 166 -0.31 15.86 -10.42
C TYR A 166 -1.19 16.74 -11.31
N TYR A 167 -2.49 16.52 -11.28
CA TYR A 167 -3.43 17.34 -12.01
C TYR A 167 -3.95 18.53 -11.17
N ASN A 168 -4.11 19.66 -11.83
CA ASN A 168 -4.76 20.84 -11.30
C ASN A 168 -5.61 21.50 -12.40
N TYR A 169 -6.92 21.52 -12.24
CA TYR A 169 -7.90 21.96 -13.25
C TYR A 169 -7.72 21.28 -14.62
N GLY A 170 -7.49 19.97 -14.64
CA GLY A 170 -7.35 19.17 -15.85
C GLY A 170 -6.00 19.30 -16.57
N ILE A 171 -5.05 20.06 -16.00
CA ILE A 171 -3.70 20.21 -16.52
C ILE A 171 -2.73 19.47 -15.60
N GLN A 172 -1.81 18.68 -16.18
CA GLN A 172 -0.83 17.94 -15.42
C GLN A 172 0.45 18.75 -15.21
N PHE A 173 0.77 19.04 -13.96
CA PHE A 173 1.95 19.83 -13.57
C PHE A 173 3.01 18.96 -12.88
N PRO A 174 4.30 19.31 -13.00
CA PRO A 174 5.35 18.77 -12.15
C PRO A 174 5.03 19.08 -10.68
N LEU A 175 5.15 18.09 -9.80
CA LEU A 175 4.94 18.28 -8.36
C LEU A 175 6.04 19.14 -7.72
N ARG A 176 7.27 18.95 -8.19
CA ARG A 176 8.44 19.68 -7.70
C ARG A 176 8.53 21.05 -8.34
N GLY A 177 8.79 22.06 -7.51
CA GLY A 177 9.08 23.39 -8.00
C GLY A 177 10.44 23.48 -8.71
N PHE A 178 10.66 24.58 -9.43
CA PHE A 178 11.85 24.80 -10.26
C PHE A 178 13.18 24.50 -9.56
N SER A 179 13.34 24.93 -8.29
CA SER A 179 14.58 24.67 -7.55
C SER A 179 14.92 23.20 -7.40
N CYS A 180 13.93 22.36 -7.04
CA CYS A 180 14.15 20.92 -6.88
C CYS A 180 14.31 20.24 -8.24
N SER A 181 13.45 20.56 -9.20
CA SER A 181 13.52 20.00 -10.56
C SER A 181 14.87 20.30 -11.23
N SER A 182 15.37 21.53 -11.10
CA SER A 182 16.66 21.92 -11.69
C SER A 182 17.89 21.42 -10.91
N GLN A 183 17.74 20.99 -9.67
CA GLN A 183 18.82 20.28 -8.96
C GLN A 183 18.96 18.85 -9.44
N GLN A 184 17.85 18.22 -9.80
CA GLN A 184 17.82 16.86 -10.33
C GLN A 184 18.15 16.84 -11.84
N VAL A 185 17.58 17.76 -12.61
CA VAL A 185 17.79 17.92 -14.07
C VAL A 185 18.39 19.32 -14.33
N PRO A 186 19.72 19.49 -14.27
CA PRO A 186 20.40 20.80 -14.37
C PRO A 186 20.13 21.58 -15.65
N GLU A 187 19.83 20.92 -16.76
CA GLU A 187 19.49 21.55 -18.03
C GLU A 187 18.30 22.51 -17.96
N LEU A 188 17.36 22.25 -17.02
CA LEU A 188 16.21 23.14 -16.79
C LEU A 188 16.61 24.56 -16.40
N GLN A 189 17.77 24.75 -15.75
CA GLN A 189 18.29 26.10 -15.43
C GLN A 189 18.63 26.93 -16.67
N GLY A 190 19.11 26.25 -17.73
CA GLY A 190 19.37 26.90 -19.01
C GLY A 190 18.11 27.11 -19.87
N LYS A 191 17.09 26.25 -19.68
CA LYS A 191 15.84 26.28 -20.43
C LYS A 191 14.87 27.35 -19.90
N PHE A 192 14.86 27.57 -18.57
CA PHE A 192 13.92 28.51 -17.93
C PHE A 192 14.68 29.57 -17.11
N GLU A 193 14.51 30.84 -17.47
CA GLU A 193 15.17 31.95 -16.79
C GLU A 193 14.48 32.41 -15.49
N LYS A 194 13.19 32.09 -15.31
CA LYS A 194 12.35 32.59 -14.23
C LYS A 194 11.44 31.51 -13.64
N TYR A 195 11.24 31.61 -12.34
CA TYR A 195 10.35 30.71 -11.59
C TYR A 195 8.88 30.78 -12.04
N ASP A 196 8.39 31.95 -12.40
CA ASP A 196 7.01 32.17 -12.85
C ASP A 196 6.74 31.51 -14.20
N ILE A 197 7.73 31.47 -15.09
CA ILE A 197 7.64 30.74 -16.36
C ILE A 197 7.49 29.25 -16.08
N PHE A 198 8.42 28.65 -15.30
CA PHE A 198 8.37 27.22 -14.96
C PHE A 198 7.05 26.83 -14.28
N ALA A 199 6.56 27.67 -13.35
CA ALA A 199 5.34 27.41 -12.60
C ALA A 199 4.05 27.46 -13.45
N SER A 200 4.10 28.00 -14.66
CA SER A 200 2.96 28.09 -15.58
C SER A 200 2.95 26.98 -16.64
N LEU A 201 3.99 26.18 -16.71
CA LEU A 201 4.13 25.09 -17.72
C LEU A 201 3.63 23.77 -17.20
N ASP A 202 3.03 22.98 -18.08
CA ASP A 202 2.69 21.60 -17.79
C ASP A 202 3.90 20.67 -17.82
N VAL A 203 3.70 19.41 -17.43
CA VAL A 203 4.79 18.43 -17.35
C VAL A 203 5.43 18.15 -18.72
N GLN A 204 4.65 18.18 -19.81
CA GLN A 204 5.14 17.95 -21.17
C GLN A 204 5.96 19.13 -21.69
N GLU A 205 5.55 20.35 -21.40
CA GLU A 205 6.29 21.58 -21.74
C GLU A 205 7.64 21.66 -21.01
N VAL A 206 7.69 21.13 -19.77
CA VAL A 206 8.92 21.13 -18.95
C VAL A 206 9.89 20.05 -19.42
N TYR A 207 9.45 18.78 -19.50
CA TYR A 207 10.34 17.62 -19.69
C TYR A 207 10.37 17.08 -21.12
N GLY A 208 9.41 17.50 -21.97
CA GLY A 208 9.26 17.04 -23.35
C GLY A 208 8.34 15.80 -23.48
N GLU A 209 7.45 15.83 -24.45
CA GLU A 209 6.48 14.76 -24.68
C GLU A 209 7.17 13.41 -24.98
N GLU A 210 8.16 13.40 -25.89
CA GLU A 210 8.90 12.20 -26.27
C GLU A 210 9.64 11.56 -25.09
N ASN A 211 10.25 12.38 -24.21
CA ASN A 211 10.94 11.89 -23.03
C ASN A 211 9.97 11.23 -22.04
N LEU A 212 8.80 11.84 -21.84
CA LEU A 212 7.78 11.29 -20.95
C LEU A 212 7.14 10.02 -21.51
N GLU A 213 6.96 9.91 -22.84
CA GLU A 213 6.44 8.69 -23.48
C GLU A 213 7.41 7.50 -23.37
N ASN A 214 8.72 7.74 -23.40
CA ASN A 214 9.75 6.71 -23.26
C ASN A 214 10.05 6.32 -21.82
N ALA A 215 9.70 7.17 -20.85
CA ALA A 215 9.95 6.94 -19.44
C ALA A 215 9.11 5.78 -18.86
N LEU A 216 9.61 5.10 -17.82
CA LEU A 216 8.76 4.27 -16.98
C LEU A 216 7.71 5.17 -16.33
N ARG A 217 6.44 4.90 -16.62
CA ARG A 217 5.29 5.62 -16.07
C ARG A 217 4.48 4.72 -15.14
N LEU A 218 4.31 5.15 -13.89
CA LEU A 218 3.43 4.50 -12.93
C LEU A 218 2.38 5.50 -12.44
N SER A 219 1.20 5.01 -12.10
CA SER A 219 0.05 5.85 -11.71
C SER A 219 -0.62 5.35 -10.45
N VAL A 220 -1.27 6.28 -9.74
CA VAL A 220 -2.17 6.01 -8.62
C VAL A 220 -3.54 6.56 -8.95
N ASN A 221 -4.57 5.72 -8.86
CA ASN A 221 -5.97 6.11 -9.10
C ASN A 221 -6.72 6.40 -7.80
N THR A 222 -6.25 5.88 -6.66
CA THR A 222 -6.88 6.12 -5.36
C THR A 222 -5.88 6.15 -4.21
N PHE A 223 -6.14 7.03 -3.23
CA PHE A 223 -5.48 7.02 -1.93
C PHE A 223 -6.42 6.58 -0.80
N GLU A 224 -7.64 6.14 -1.12
CA GLU A 224 -8.60 5.67 -0.13
C GLU A 224 -8.19 4.34 0.47
N SER A 225 -8.28 4.22 1.80
CA SER A 225 -8.24 2.94 2.50
C SER A 225 -9.63 2.31 2.49
N ALA A 226 -9.73 1.00 2.32
CA ALA A 226 -10.99 0.32 2.07
C ALA A 226 -11.10 -1.08 2.67
N ALA A 227 -12.33 -1.56 2.83
CA ALA A 227 -12.67 -2.97 2.92
C ALA A 227 -13.16 -3.45 1.54
N LEU A 228 -12.72 -4.61 1.13
CA LEU A 228 -13.11 -5.27 -0.11
C LEU A 228 -13.88 -6.53 0.26
N ILE A 229 -15.18 -6.53 -0.02
CA ILE A 229 -16.08 -7.62 0.37
C ILE A 229 -16.20 -8.60 -0.79
N ASN A 230 -15.81 -9.83 -0.56
CA ASN A 230 -15.84 -10.90 -1.54
C ASN A 230 -17.30 -11.19 -1.97
N LYS A 231 -17.55 -11.16 -3.27
CA LYS A 231 -18.83 -11.48 -3.90
C LYS A 231 -18.75 -12.69 -4.84
N THR A 232 -17.71 -13.49 -4.67
CA THR A 232 -17.35 -14.64 -5.53
C THR A 232 -16.84 -14.22 -6.90
N ASP A 233 -17.59 -13.40 -7.64
CA ASP A 233 -17.23 -12.95 -9.00
C ASP A 233 -16.38 -11.68 -9.01
N PHE A 234 -16.46 -10.86 -7.97
CA PHE A 234 -15.71 -9.61 -7.80
C PHE A 234 -15.65 -9.22 -6.31
N PHE A 235 -14.83 -8.21 -6.00
CA PHE A 235 -14.79 -7.62 -4.66
C PHE A 235 -15.48 -6.26 -4.65
N ASP A 236 -16.44 -6.08 -3.72
CA ASP A 236 -17.15 -4.82 -3.48
C ASP A 236 -16.25 -3.88 -2.68
N PHE A 237 -15.62 -2.92 -3.35
CA PHE A 237 -14.74 -1.93 -2.74
C PHE A 237 -15.56 -0.92 -1.93
N LYS A 238 -15.37 -0.92 -0.63
CA LYS A 238 -16.06 -0.04 0.33
C LYS A 238 -15.04 0.83 1.05
N PRO A 239 -15.00 2.14 0.77
CA PRO A 239 -14.15 3.06 1.51
C PRO A 239 -14.40 2.94 3.02
N LEU A 240 -13.33 2.92 3.80
CA LEU A 240 -13.41 3.02 5.26
C LEU A 240 -13.94 4.41 5.67
N PRO A 241 -14.50 4.58 6.88
CA PRO A 241 -14.96 5.87 7.39
C PRO A 241 -13.94 6.99 7.22
N VAL A 242 -14.42 8.23 7.10
CA VAL A 242 -13.59 9.40 6.83
C VAL A 242 -12.45 9.57 7.83
N GLN A 243 -12.62 9.14 9.06
CA GLN A 243 -11.58 9.18 10.10
C GLN A 243 -10.37 8.29 9.75
N ALA A 244 -10.61 7.17 9.07
CA ALA A 244 -9.57 6.28 8.57
C ALA A 244 -8.80 6.86 7.37
N GLN A 245 -9.33 7.93 6.76
CA GLN A 245 -8.70 8.63 5.64
C GLN A 245 -7.84 9.83 6.07
N PHE A 246 -7.70 10.09 7.39
CA PHE A 246 -6.96 11.25 7.88
C PHE A 246 -5.45 11.08 7.84
N SER A 247 -4.96 9.86 7.83
CA SER A 247 -3.53 9.54 7.73
C SER A 247 -3.31 8.20 7.02
N SER A 248 -2.05 7.88 6.71
CA SER A 248 -1.71 6.56 6.20
C SER A 248 -2.08 5.46 7.21
N ILE A 249 -2.53 4.32 6.70
CA ILE A 249 -2.77 3.12 7.50
C ILE A 249 -1.60 2.17 7.27
N ASN A 250 -0.71 2.11 8.24
CA ASN A 250 0.52 1.31 8.14
C ASN A 250 0.32 -0.12 8.65
N ASP A 251 -0.69 -0.34 9.51
CA ASP A 251 -1.04 -1.67 10.01
C ASP A 251 -2.48 -1.74 10.52
N ILE A 252 -3.05 -2.93 10.47
CA ILE A 252 -4.44 -3.23 10.80
C ILE A 252 -4.47 -4.47 11.69
N ILE A 253 -5.28 -4.49 12.73
CA ILE A 253 -5.63 -5.70 13.49
C ILE A 253 -7.13 -5.91 13.33
N ILE A 254 -7.52 -7.11 12.89
CA ILE A 254 -8.92 -7.52 12.79
C ILE A 254 -9.25 -8.41 13.98
N LYS A 255 -10.23 -8.00 14.80
CA LYS A 255 -10.65 -8.73 15.99
C LYS A 255 -12.00 -8.21 16.48
N ASP A 256 -12.84 -9.09 17.04
CA ASP A 256 -14.02 -8.69 17.80
C ASP A 256 -13.58 -8.11 19.16
N TYR A 257 -13.65 -6.79 19.31
CA TYR A 257 -13.23 -6.07 20.53
C TYR A 257 -14.36 -5.90 21.54
N ASP A 258 -15.63 -5.92 21.13
CA ASP A 258 -16.78 -5.71 22.01
C ASP A 258 -17.59 -6.99 22.31
N GLY A 259 -17.26 -8.11 21.69
CA GLY A 259 -17.83 -9.43 21.95
C GLY A 259 -19.16 -9.67 21.24
N ASP A 260 -19.46 -8.91 20.18
CA ASP A 260 -20.71 -9.06 19.41
C ASP A 260 -20.61 -10.06 18.25
N GLN A 261 -19.47 -10.73 18.10
CA GLN A 261 -19.15 -11.73 17.07
C GLN A 261 -19.02 -11.14 15.66
N ILE A 262 -18.83 -9.84 15.55
CA ILE A 262 -18.51 -9.14 14.30
C ILE A 262 -17.07 -8.61 14.43
N ASN A 263 -16.28 -8.79 13.38
CA ASN A 263 -14.90 -8.30 13.38
C ASN A 263 -14.85 -6.77 13.30
N ASP A 264 -14.10 -6.18 14.24
CA ASP A 264 -13.73 -4.77 14.28
C ASP A 264 -12.33 -4.56 13.70
N LEU A 265 -11.96 -3.32 13.39
CA LEU A 265 -10.64 -2.95 12.93
C LEU A 265 -9.96 -2.01 13.92
N LEU A 266 -8.77 -2.38 14.38
CA LEU A 266 -7.88 -1.47 15.07
C LEU A 266 -6.78 -1.05 14.11
N ILE A 267 -6.64 0.25 13.88
CA ILE A 267 -5.81 0.83 12.84
C ILE A 267 -4.73 1.71 13.46
N VAL A 268 -3.50 1.57 12.97
CA VAL A 268 -2.37 2.45 13.32
C VAL A 268 -1.68 2.97 12.06
N GLY A 269 -1.07 4.16 12.16
CA GLY A 269 -0.47 4.76 10.97
C GLY A 269 0.41 5.97 11.27
N ASN A 270 0.31 6.95 10.42
CA ASN A 270 1.14 8.15 10.28
C ASN A 270 2.44 7.95 9.49
N MET A 271 2.91 9.04 8.89
CA MET A 271 4.17 9.10 8.19
C MET A 271 4.88 10.42 8.53
N TYR A 272 5.83 10.35 9.48
CA TYR A 272 6.57 11.51 9.93
C TYR A 272 7.73 11.88 9.00
N HIS A 273 8.34 10.88 8.37
CA HIS A 273 9.47 11.05 7.47
C HIS A 273 9.01 11.11 6.01
N ALA A 274 8.19 12.13 5.71
CA ALA A 274 7.94 12.54 4.34
C ALA A 274 9.17 13.27 3.77
N GLU A 275 9.18 13.51 2.48
CA GLU A 275 10.25 14.30 1.86
C GLU A 275 10.22 15.76 2.36
N ILE A 276 11.34 16.48 2.20
CA ILE A 276 11.59 17.76 2.89
C ILE A 276 10.57 18.88 2.52
N GLU A 277 9.97 18.84 1.33
CA GLU A 277 8.98 19.81 0.85
C GLU A 277 7.53 19.37 1.13
N THR A 278 7.35 18.25 1.80
CA THR A 278 6.05 17.68 2.10
C THR A 278 5.80 17.68 3.60
N THR A 279 4.67 18.22 4.00
CA THR A 279 4.24 18.17 5.41
C THR A 279 4.08 16.73 5.87
N ARG A 280 4.41 16.48 7.15
CA ARG A 280 4.18 15.18 7.78
C ARG A 280 2.70 14.80 7.65
N ASN A 281 2.45 13.51 7.42
CA ASN A 281 1.13 12.93 7.56
C ASN A 281 0.99 12.40 9.00
N ASP A 282 0.50 13.23 9.91
CA ASP A 282 0.47 13.00 11.37
C ASP A 282 -0.90 13.28 12.01
N ALA A 283 -1.96 13.25 11.22
CA ALA A 283 -3.31 13.47 11.71
C ALA A 283 -3.96 12.22 12.34
N GLY A 284 -3.32 11.05 12.22
CA GLY A 284 -3.79 9.81 12.84
C GLY A 284 -3.46 9.74 14.33
N ASN A 285 -4.42 9.25 15.12
CA ASN A 285 -4.26 9.05 16.56
C ASN A 285 -4.45 7.58 16.99
N GLY A 286 -4.35 6.66 16.03
CA GLY A 286 -4.91 5.33 16.18
C GLY A 286 -6.45 5.38 16.10
N LEU A 287 -7.07 4.34 15.60
CA LEU A 287 -8.51 4.32 15.39
C LEU A 287 -9.06 2.91 15.64
N LEU A 288 -10.14 2.82 16.41
CA LEU A 288 -10.98 1.63 16.48
C LEU A 288 -12.22 1.86 15.63
N LEU A 289 -12.46 0.98 14.70
CA LEU A 289 -13.65 0.96 13.85
C LEU A 289 -14.49 -0.26 14.23
N LYS A 290 -15.71 -0.04 14.72
CA LYS A 290 -16.66 -1.11 15.01
C LYS A 290 -17.24 -1.66 13.71
N GLY A 291 -17.20 -2.98 13.54
CA GLY A 291 -17.85 -3.70 12.45
C GLY A 291 -19.37 -3.64 12.56
N LEU A 292 -20.04 -3.56 11.42
CA LEU A 292 -21.51 -3.57 11.32
C LEU A 292 -22.07 -4.85 10.70
N GLY A 293 -21.22 -5.87 10.48
CA GLY A 293 -21.58 -7.19 9.96
C GLY A 293 -21.94 -7.24 8.47
N ASN A 294 -21.59 -6.20 7.71
CA ASN A 294 -21.87 -6.15 6.27
C ASN A 294 -20.72 -5.51 5.49
N GLY A 295 -19.51 -5.54 6.05
CA GLY A 295 -18.31 -4.88 5.51
C GLY A 295 -18.32 -3.36 5.63
N ASN A 296 -19.25 -2.78 6.38
CA ASN A 296 -19.22 -1.37 6.77
C ASN A 296 -18.75 -1.24 8.22
N PHE A 297 -18.20 -0.08 8.54
CA PHE A 297 -17.62 0.21 9.84
C PHE A 297 -18.08 1.57 10.36
N LYS A 298 -18.05 1.70 11.69
CA LYS A 298 -18.33 2.94 12.40
C LYS A 298 -17.14 3.29 13.30
N ASP A 299 -16.68 4.54 13.24
CA ASP A 299 -15.63 5.03 14.12
C ASP A 299 -16.07 5.05 15.60
N ILE A 300 -15.17 4.61 16.46
CA ILE A 300 -15.30 4.68 17.92
C ILE A 300 -14.34 5.75 18.44
N SER A 301 -14.87 6.70 19.19
CA SER A 301 -14.05 7.79 19.70
C SER A 301 -12.96 7.30 20.64
N VAL A 302 -11.85 8.04 20.74
CA VAL A 302 -10.77 7.76 21.70
C VAL A 302 -11.28 7.72 23.14
N SER A 303 -12.30 8.55 23.46
CA SER A 303 -12.90 8.57 24.82
C SER A 303 -13.71 7.31 25.15
N GLU A 304 -14.20 6.60 24.14
CA GLU A 304 -14.94 5.34 24.29
C GLU A 304 -14.01 4.15 24.25
N SER A 305 -13.11 4.11 23.26
CA SER A 305 -12.18 2.97 23.05
C SER A 305 -11.00 2.97 24.03
N GLY A 306 -10.58 4.15 24.51
CA GLY A 306 -9.32 4.31 25.25
C GLY A 306 -8.07 4.12 24.40
N PHE A 307 -8.22 3.84 23.09
CA PHE A 307 -7.09 3.63 22.19
C PHE A 307 -6.58 4.96 21.63
N PHE A 308 -5.34 5.32 21.99
CA PHE A 308 -4.69 6.56 21.56
C PHE A 308 -3.23 6.29 21.17
N ALA A 309 -2.96 6.18 19.88
CA ALA A 309 -1.65 5.88 19.29
C ALA A 309 -1.25 6.96 18.25
N PRO A 310 -0.88 8.18 18.69
CA PRO A 310 -0.62 9.31 17.80
C PRO A 310 0.76 9.29 17.15
N GLY A 311 1.60 8.29 17.45
CA GLY A 311 2.98 8.20 16.97
C GLY A 311 3.11 7.88 15.46
N ASP A 312 4.35 7.86 14.98
CA ASP A 312 4.69 7.31 13.66
C ASP A 312 4.66 5.77 13.74
N SER A 313 3.43 5.24 13.90
CA SER A 313 3.18 3.83 14.18
C SER A 313 3.37 2.99 12.93
N LYS A 314 4.16 1.93 13.02
CA LYS A 314 4.53 1.08 11.85
C LYS A 314 3.94 -0.32 11.91
N LYS A 315 3.72 -0.84 13.12
CA LYS A 315 3.16 -2.17 13.31
C LYS A 315 2.38 -2.22 14.62
N ALA A 316 1.31 -2.99 14.64
CA ALA A 316 0.55 -3.32 15.83
C ALA A 316 0.34 -4.84 15.88
N ILE A 317 0.39 -5.42 17.07
CA ILE A 317 0.09 -6.83 17.28
C ILE A 317 -0.87 -6.99 18.45
N SER A 318 -1.78 -7.94 18.34
CA SER A 318 -2.58 -8.42 19.47
C SER A 318 -1.96 -9.71 20.01
N LEU A 319 -1.79 -9.78 21.32
CA LEU A 319 -1.29 -10.99 21.96
C LEU A 319 -1.99 -11.23 23.29
N LYS A 320 -2.06 -12.50 23.69
CA LYS A 320 -2.60 -12.90 24.97
C LYS A 320 -1.48 -13.22 25.95
N LEU A 321 -1.45 -12.51 27.09
CA LEU A 321 -0.52 -12.76 28.17
C LEU A 321 -1.27 -13.18 29.45
N GLY A 322 -1.31 -14.48 29.73
CA GLY A 322 -2.18 -15.04 30.75
C GLY A 322 -3.65 -14.83 30.38
N ASP A 323 -4.42 -14.17 31.24
CA ASP A 323 -5.83 -13.83 31.01
C ASP A 323 -6.03 -12.42 30.42
N GLN A 324 -4.95 -11.71 30.07
CA GLN A 324 -5.00 -10.35 29.54
C GLN A 324 -4.76 -10.36 28.03
N ASP A 325 -5.64 -9.72 27.29
CA ASP A 325 -5.41 -9.36 25.91
C ASP A 325 -4.64 -8.04 25.85
N LEU A 326 -3.56 -8.02 25.11
CA LEU A 326 -2.69 -6.85 24.97
C LEU A 326 -2.59 -6.47 23.50
N THR A 327 -2.67 -5.18 23.22
CA THR A 327 -2.27 -4.62 21.92
C THR A 327 -0.96 -3.86 22.10
N ILE A 328 0.05 -4.23 21.31
CA ILE A 328 1.36 -3.56 21.31
C ILE A 328 1.51 -2.81 20.00
N VAL A 329 1.79 -1.52 20.09
CA VAL A 329 2.04 -0.64 18.93
C VAL A 329 3.52 -0.26 18.89
N ALA A 330 4.16 -0.54 17.75
CA ALA A 330 5.54 -0.17 17.48
C ALA A 330 5.61 1.15 16.72
N ASN A 331 6.28 2.13 17.31
CA ASN A 331 6.52 3.44 16.72
C ASN A 331 7.92 3.55 16.14
N ASN A 332 8.05 4.22 15.01
CA ASN A 332 9.34 4.50 14.40
C ASN A 332 10.12 5.51 15.27
N ASN A 333 11.31 5.12 15.70
CA ASN A 333 12.21 5.93 16.54
C ASN A 333 11.58 6.46 17.85
N ASP A 334 10.61 5.72 18.42
CA ASP A 334 9.97 6.03 19.68
C ASP A 334 9.65 4.74 20.47
N ARG A 335 9.11 4.90 21.67
CA ARG A 335 8.78 3.79 22.58
C ARG A 335 7.60 2.99 22.07
N LEU A 336 7.60 1.69 22.42
CA LEU A 336 6.41 0.85 22.29
C LEU A 336 5.27 1.39 23.18
N GLN A 337 4.05 1.34 22.67
CA GLN A 337 2.84 1.57 23.43
C GLN A 337 2.15 0.23 23.68
N ILE A 338 1.58 0.05 24.87
CA ILE A 338 0.87 -1.17 25.26
C ILE A 338 -0.51 -0.78 25.77
N PHE A 339 -1.52 -1.36 25.18
CA PHE A 339 -2.92 -1.20 25.56
C PHE A 339 -3.47 -2.53 26.09
N LYS A 340 -4.46 -2.44 27.03
CA LYS A 340 -5.10 -3.58 27.68
C LYS A 340 -6.60 -3.54 27.48
#